data_4825aa3b75977d41ed29e6543261b56b
#
_entry.id   4825aa3b75977d41ed29e6543261b56b
#
_cell.length_a   1.000
_cell.length_b   1.000
_cell.length_c   1.000
_cell.angle_alpha   90.00
_cell.angle_beta   90.00
_cell.angle_gamma   90.00
#
_symmetry.space_group_name_H-M   'P 1'
#
loop_
_entity.id
_entity.type
_entity.pdbx_description
1 polymer ?
#
loop_
_entity_poly.entity_id
_entity_poly.type
_entity_poly.pdbx_seq_one_letter_code
_entity_poly.pdbx_strand_id
1 'polypeptide(L)'
;KNTFIQIGTNQWYYFDKNGNMVTGEQVIDGKKYFFLDNGLQLRHVLRQGSDGHVYYYDPKGVQAFNGFYDFAGPRQDVRYFDGNGQMYRGLHDMYGTTFYFDEKTGIQAKDKFIRFADGRIRYFIPDTGNLAVNRFAQNPENKAWYYLDSNGYAVTGLQTINGKQYYFDNEGRQVKGHFVTINNQRYFLDGDSGEIARSRFVTENNKWYYVDGNGKLVKGAQVINGNHYYFNNDYSQVKGAWANGRYYDGDSGQAVTNRFVQVGANQWAYLNQNGQKVVGLQHINGKLYYFEGNGVQAKGKLLTYRGKKYYFDANSGEAVTNRFIQISRGVWYYFNASGQAVT
;
A
#
# COMPACT_ATOMS: atom_id res chain seq x y z
N LYS A 1 -40.55 57.48 0.83
CA LYS A 1 -41.67 56.55 0.97
C LYS A 1 -41.45 55.38 0.02
N ASN A 2 -41.60 54.20 0.53
CA ASN A 2 -41.33 52.91 -0.17
C ASN A 2 -39.93 52.92 -0.82
N THR A 3 -38.87 53.17 -0.04
CA THR A 3 -37.55 53.32 -0.61
C THR A 3 -36.46 52.90 0.35
N PHE A 4 -35.41 52.29 -0.22
CA PHE A 4 -34.17 52.07 0.48
C PHE A 4 -33.32 53.34 0.47
N ILE A 5 -32.73 53.68 1.60
CA ILE A 5 -31.86 54.84 1.76
C ILE A 5 -30.53 54.36 2.36
N GLN A 6 -29.43 54.75 1.73
CA GLN A 6 -28.09 54.52 2.26
C GLN A 6 -27.64 55.78 3.03
N ILE A 7 -27.21 55.58 4.27
CA ILE A 7 -26.66 56.62 5.14
C ILE A 7 -25.23 56.21 5.50
N GLY A 8 -24.23 56.96 5.02
CA GLY A 8 -22.84 56.57 5.20
C GLY A 8 -22.41 55.36 4.38
N THR A 9 -21.31 54.71 4.79
CA THR A 9 -20.76 53.52 4.08
C THR A 9 -21.49 52.24 4.53
N ASN A 10 -22.19 51.60 3.60
CA ASN A 10 -22.88 50.32 3.84
C ASN A 10 -24.03 50.28 4.88
N GLN A 11 -24.53 51.42 5.31
CA GLN A 11 -25.69 51.48 6.19
C GLN A 11 -26.96 51.73 5.38
N TRP A 12 -27.86 50.75 5.33
CA TRP A 12 -29.08 50.79 4.56
C TRP A 12 -30.30 50.71 5.47
N TYR A 13 -31.32 51.52 5.16
CA TYR A 13 -32.58 51.62 5.86
C TYR A 13 -33.73 51.59 4.83
N TYR A 14 -34.90 51.15 5.26
CA TYR A 14 -36.08 51.21 4.41
C TYR A 14 -37.16 52.04 5.11
N PHE A 15 -37.81 52.86 4.33
CA PHE A 15 -38.92 53.69 4.80
C PHE A 15 -40.19 53.29 4.08
N ASP A 16 -41.26 53.00 4.84
CA ASP A 16 -42.55 52.52 4.33
C ASP A 16 -43.32 53.63 3.53
N LYS A 17 -44.52 53.29 3.08
CA LYS A 17 -45.38 54.22 2.35
C LYS A 17 -45.75 55.47 3.12
N ASN A 18 -45.71 55.41 4.44
CA ASN A 18 -46.01 56.54 5.32
C ASN A 18 -44.73 57.35 5.61
N GLY A 19 -43.57 56.86 5.33
CA GLY A 19 -42.29 57.45 5.64
C GLY A 19 -41.71 57.02 6.99
N ASN A 20 -42.24 55.95 7.59
CA ASN A 20 -41.70 55.42 8.84
C ASN A 20 -40.55 54.44 8.52
N MET A 21 -39.50 54.51 9.33
CA MET A 21 -38.41 53.55 9.27
C MET A 21 -38.90 52.16 9.74
N VAL A 22 -38.63 51.12 8.96
CA VAL A 22 -39.05 49.73 9.31
C VAL A 22 -38.01 49.04 10.15
N THR A 23 -38.45 48.08 10.98
CA THR A 23 -37.62 47.18 11.78
C THR A 23 -38.13 45.75 11.66
N GLY A 24 -37.33 44.77 12.10
CA GLY A 24 -37.68 43.36 12.06
C GLY A 24 -37.70 42.77 10.65
N GLU A 25 -38.41 41.64 10.49
CA GLU A 25 -38.58 40.98 9.19
C GLU A 25 -39.59 41.74 8.31
N GLN A 26 -39.20 42.03 7.08
CA GLN A 26 -40.02 42.76 6.11
C GLN A 26 -40.02 42.00 4.75
N VAL A 27 -41.17 42.00 4.10
CA VAL A 27 -41.28 41.53 2.71
C VAL A 27 -41.47 42.77 1.82
N ILE A 28 -40.49 43.05 0.99
CA ILE A 28 -40.47 44.18 0.09
C ILE A 28 -40.28 43.66 -1.34
N ASP A 29 -41.20 43.93 -2.25
CA ASP A 29 -41.22 43.47 -3.63
C ASP A 29 -40.97 41.94 -3.74
N GLY A 30 -41.65 41.16 -2.86
CA GLY A 30 -41.61 39.71 -2.82
C GLY A 30 -40.29 39.13 -2.24
N LYS A 31 -39.39 39.95 -1.76
CA LYS A 31 -38.13 39.55 -1.13
C LYS A 31 -38.13 39.78 0.37
N LYS A 32 -37.59 38.86 1.14
CA LYS A 32 -37.46 39.02 2.61
C LYS A 32 -36.16 39.73 2.97
N TYR A 33 -36.31 40.64 3.90
CA TYR A 33 -35.23 41.46 4.51
C TYR A 33 -35.36 41.44 6.02
N PHE A 34 -34.28 41.76 6.72
CA PHE A 34 -34.32 41.96 8.15
C PHE A 34 -33.63 43.29 8.52
N PHE A 35 -34.32 44.07 9.34
CA PHE A 35 -33.83 45.35 9.88
C PHE A 35 -33.70 45.23 11.40
N LEU A 36 -32.58 45.70 11.95
CA LEU A 36 -32.37 45.77 13.40
C LEU A 36 -33.33 46.78 14.04
N ASP A 37 -33.41 46.81 15.36
CA ASP A 37 -34.28 47.72 16.11
C ASP A 37 -33.96 49.20 15.82
N ASN A 38 -32.73 49.53 15.43
CA ASN A 38 -32.32 50.84 14.97
C ASN A 38 -32.56 51.10 13.48
N GLY A 39 -33.28 50.18 12.79
CA GLY A 39 -33.63 50.26 11.38
C GLY A 39 -32.49 49.88 10.42
N LEU A 40 -31.31 49.47 10.89
CA LEU A 40 -30.19 49.07 10.03
C LEU A 40 -30.47 47.70 9.36
N GLN A 41 -30.43 47.67 8.02
CA GLN A 41 -30.59 46.44 7.23
C GLN A 41 -29.43 45.47 7.46
N LEU A 42 -29.73 44.19 7.74
CA LEU A 42 -28.74 43.11 7.73
C LEU A 42 -28.32 42.82 6.30
N ARG A 43 -27.00 42.77 6.07
CA ARG A 43 -26.39 42.48 4.75
C ARG A 43 -25.11 41.67 4.94
N HIS A 44 -24.90 40.67 4.09
CA HIS A 44 -23.75 39.78 4.11
C HIS A 44 -23.47 39.19 5.50
N VAL A 45 -24.50 38.67 6.16
CA VAL A 45 -24.42 38.23 7.57
C VAL A 45 -25.33 37.03 7.84
N LEU A 46 -24.84 36.11 8.65
CA LEU A 46 -25.66 35.05 9.26
C LEU A 46 -26.35 35.61 10.51
N ARG A 47 -27.63 35.33 10.67
CA ARG A 47 -28.43 35.68 11.83
C ARG A 47 -29.11 34.46 12.41
N GLN A 48 -28.99 34.24 13.72
CA GLN A 48 -29.82 33.25 14.42
C GLN A 48 -31.21 33.88 14.69
N GLY A 49 -32.25 33.21 14.24
CA GLY A 49 -33.61 33.58 14.52
C GLY A 49 -34.04 33.21 15.94
N SER A 50 -35.16 33.73 16.40
CA SER A 50 -35.81 33.38 17.69
C SER A 50 -36.30 31.92 17.70
N ASP A 51 -36.48 31.32 16.55
CA ASP A 51 -36.83 29.91 16.32
C ASP A 51 -35.64 28.96 16.43
N GLY A 52 -34.43 29.47 16.69
CA GLY A 52 -33.17 28.72 16.80
C GLY A 52 -32.50 28.40 15.47
N HIS A 53 -33.14 28.68 14.34
CA HIS A 53 -32.55 28.48 13.01
C HIS A 53 -31.61 29.60 12.61
N VAL A 54 -30.71 29.34 11.65
CA VAL A 54 -29.78 30.30 11.11
C VAL A 54 -30.21 30.70 9.72
N TYR A 55 -30.27 31.99 9.46
CA TYR A 55 -30.64 32.63 8.20
C TYR A 55 -29.47 33.43 7.66
N TYR A 56 -29.40 33.60 6.36
CA TYR A 56 -28.42 34.45 5.70
C TYR A 56 -29.08 35.58 4.92
N TYR A 57 -28.53 36.77 5.07
CA TYR A 57 -28.88 37.91 4.25
C TYR A 57 -27.69 38.25 3.35
N ASP A 58 -27.92 38.20 2.04
CA ASP A 58 -26.90 38.36 1.01
C ASP A 58 -26.28 39.78 1.01
N PRO A 59 -25.27 40.08 0.16
CA PRO A 59 -24.70 41.44 0.08
C PRO A 59 -25.70 42.53 -0.28
N LYS A 60 -26.88 42.17 -0.83
CA LYS A 60 -27.99 43.12 -1.08
C LYS A 60 -28.99 43.18 0.08
N GLY A 61 -28.79 42.36 1.11
CA GLY A 61 -29.66 42.22 2.27
C GLY A 61 -30.87 41.34 2.04
N VAL A 62 -30.95 40.61 0.91
CA VAL A 62 -32.03 39.66 0.62
C VAL A 62 -31.76 38.35 1.35
N GLN A 63 -32.77 37.80 2.02
CA GLN A 63 -32.66 36.50 2.68
C GLN A 63 -32.45 35.41 1.65
N ALA A 64 -31.50 34.50 1.95
CA ALA A 64 -31.17 33.35 1.14
C ALA A 64 -32.24 32.25 1.21
N PHE A 65 -32.56 31.62 0.09
CA PHE A 65 -33.52 30.52 -0.02
C PHE A 65 -33.08 29.52 -1.09
N ASN A 66 -33.46 28.26 -0.93
CA ASN A 66 -33.36 27.19 -1.94
C ASN A 66 -32.04 27.19 -2.71
N GLY A 67 -30.90 27.32 -2.03
CA GLY A 67 -29.65 27.39 -2.77
C GLY A 67 -28.39 27.28 -1.93
N PHE A 68 -27.30 27.04 -2.66
CA PHE A 68 -25.94 27.09 -2.14
C PHE A 68 -25.41 28.53 -2.20
N TYR A 69 -24.81 28.98 -1.12
CA TYR A 69 -24.20 30.29 -1.00
C TYR A 69 -22.74 30.14 -0.54
N ASP A 70 -21.81 30.78 -1.27
CA ASP A 70 -20.39 30.76 -0.99
C ASP A 70 -19.97 32.02 -0.26
N PHE A 71 -19.45 31.88 0.95
CA PHE A 71 -19.13 33.00 1.85
C PHE A 71 -17.68 33.46 1.74
N ALA A 72 -16.78 32.57 1.35
CA ALA A 72 -15.33 32.84 1.40
C ALA A 72 -14.64 32.75 0.05
N GLY A 73 -15.37 32.39 -1.06
CA GLY A 73 -14.78 32.13 -2.38
C GLY A 73 -13.38 31.50 -2.33
N PRO A 74 -12.95 30.82 -3.31
CA PRO A 74 -13.67 30.00 -4.24
C PRO A 74 -14.12 28.66 -3.62
N ARG A 75 -15.36 28.59 -3.21
CA ARG A 75 -16.08 27.38 -2.69
C ARG A 75 -15.54 26.77 -1.38
N GLN A 76 -14.88 27.53 -0.53
CA GLN A 76 -14.33 27.06 0.74
C GLN A 76 -15.31 27.12 1.92
N ASP A 77 -16.29 28.04 1.89
CA ASP A 77 -17.35 28.18 2.89
C ASP A 77 -18.72 28.18 2.21
N VAL A 78 -19.11 27.04 1.67
CA VAL A 78 -20.41 26.87 1.01
C VAL A 78 -21.42 26.36 2.01
N ARG A 79 -22.60 27.00 2.06
CA ARG A 79 -23.74 26.59 2.89
C ARG A 79 -25.01 26.54 2.07
N TYR A 80 -25.97 25.75 2.51
CA TYR A 80 -27.26 25.63 1.86
C TYR A 80 -28.35 26.14 2.76
N PHE A 81 -29.29 26.87 2.16
CA PHE A 81 -30.50 27.36 2.82
C PHE A 81 -31.73 26.78 2.10
N ASP A 82 -32.66 26.25 2.88
CA ASP A 82 -33.86 25.57 2.36
C ASP A 82 -34.96 26.53 1.87
N GLY A 83 -36.13 25.99 1.54
CA GLY A 83 -37.28 26.76 1.10
C GLY A 83 -37.84 27.71 2.13
N ASN A 84 -37.51 27.54 3.40
CA ASN A 84 -37.85 28.46 4.51
C ASN A 84 -36.70 29.43 4.81
N GLY A 85 -35.56 29.32 4.13
CA GLY A 85 -34.35 30.10 4.35
C GLY A 85 -33.53 29.60 5.54
N GLN A 86 -33.80 28.41 6.05
CA GLN A 86 -33.08 27.80 7.18
C GLN A 86 -31.79 27.12 6.72
N MET A 87 -30.68 27.39 7.41
CA MET A 87 -29.38 26.79 7.09
C MET A 87 -29.35 25.32 7.41
N TYR A 88 -28.89 24.49 6.45
CA TYR A 88 -28.72 23.05 6.64
C TYR A 88 -27.54 22.72 7.56
N ARG A 89 -27.71 21.63 8.33
CA ARG A 89 -26.70 20.99 9.17
C ARG A 89 -26.92 19.48 9.13
N GLY A 90 -25.83 18.70 9.21
CA GLY A 90 -25.92 17.25 9.13
C GLY A 90 -26.11 16.73 7.71
N LEU A 91 -26.68 15.54 7.60
CA LEU A 91 -26.93 14.86 6.33
C LEU A 91 -28.25 15.31 5.70
N HIS A 92 -28.20 15.63 4.40
CA HIS A 92 -29.39 15.96 3.61
C HIS A 92 -29.33 15.31 2.24
N ASP A 93 -30.42 14.62 1.88
CA ASP A 93 -30.62 14.04 0.55
C ASP A 93 -31.29 15.09 -0.35
N MET A 94 -30.61 15.47 -1.42
CA MET A 94 -31.12 16.41 -2.41
C MET A 94 -30.41 16.20 -3.76
N TYR A 95 -31.05 16.59 -4.84
CA TYR A 95 -30.50 16.48 -6.20
C TYR A 95 -30.00 15.05 -6.56
N GLY A 96 -30.65 13.99 -5.99
CA GLY A 96 -30.31 12.60 -6.25
C GLY A 96 -29.04 12.09 -5.54
N THR A 97 -28.51 12.83 -4.58
CA THR A 97 -27.36 12.44 -3.78
C THR A 97 -27.47 12.95 -2.34
N THR A 98 -26.55 12.53 -1.48
CA THR A 98 -26.46 12.98 -0.09
C THR A 98 -25.34 14.01 0.05
N PHE A 99 -25.58 15.07 0.80
CA PHE A 99 -24.60 16.07 1.23
C PHE A 99 -24.48 16.05 2.75
N TYR A 100 -23.34 16.52 3.24
CA TYR A 100 -23.14 16.76 4.67
C TYR A 100 -22.74 18.21 4.91
N PHE A 101 -23.43 18.82 5.84
CA PHE A 101 -23.14 20.16 6.35
C PHE A 101 -22.69 20.05 7.80
N ASP A 102 -21.58 20.66 8.14
CA ASP A 102 -21.02 20.59 9.48
C ASP A 102 -22.05 21.01 10.53
N GLU A 103 -22.18 20.21 11.59
CA GLU A 103 -23.24 20.39 12.62
C GLU A 103 -23.16 21.73 13.35
N LYS A 104 -21.96 22.32 13.45
CA LYS A 104 -21.75 23.59 14.14
C LYS A 104 -21.80 24.77 13.20
N THR A 105 -21.12 24.68 12.07
CA THR A 105 -20.90 25.82 11.17
C THR A 105 -21.84 25.84 9.98
N GLY A 106 -22.48 24.73 9.63
CA GLY A 106 -23.28 24.58 8.42
C GLY A 106 -22.45 24.55 7.11
N ILE A 107 -21.12 24.47 7.22
CA ILE A 107 -20.25 24.42 6.03
C ILE A 107 -20.37 23.06 5.38
N GLN A 108 -20.56 23.04 4.06
CA GLN A 108 -20.63 21.82 3.25
C GLN A 108 -19.30 21.07 3.31
N ALA A 109 -19.34 19.77 3.60
CA ALA A 109 -18.18 18.91 3.50
C ALA A 109 -17.79 18.70 2.04
N LYS A 110 -16.52 18.99 1.70
CA LYS A 110 -15.89 18.74 0.41
C LYS A 110 -14.50 18.20 0.63
N ASP A 111 -14.10 17.17 -0.11
CA ASP A 111 -12.85 16.44 0.07
C ASP A 111 -12.63 15.98 1.53
N LYS A 112 -13.73 15.52 2.17
CA LYS A 112 -13.71 15.17 3.60
C LYS A 112 -14.26 13.79 3.88
N PHE A 113 -13.51 13.05 4.68
CA PHE A 113 -13.98 11.85 5.35
C PHE A 113 -14.62 12.23 6.69
N ILE A 114 -15.87 11.86 6.87
CA ILE A 114 -16.65 12.14 8.09
C ILE A 114 -16.91 10.82 8.81
N ARG A 115 -16.45 10.72 10.06
CA ARG A 115 -16.80 9.62 10.95
C ARG A 115 -18.03 10.01 11.76
N PHE A 116 -19.07 9.21 11.64
CA PHE A 116 -20.33 9.39 12.36
C PHE A 116 -20.28 8.76 13.76
N ALA A 117 -21.28 9.07 14.59
CA ALA A 117 -21.38 8.58 15.96
C ALA A 117 -21.49 7.04 16.04
N ASP A 118 -22.00 6.37 15.00
CA ASP A 118 -22.06 4.92 14.86
C ASP A 118 -20.72 4.27 14.47
N GLY A 119 -19.65 5.07 14.35
CA GLY A 119 -18.29 4.66 13.96
C GLY A 119 -18.08 4.52 12.46
N ARG A 120 -19.14 4.57 11.65
CA ARG A 120 -19.03 4.44 10.18
C ARG A 120 -18.47 5.72 9.55
N ILE A 121 -17.78 5.54 8.43
CA ILE A 121 -17.12 6.64 7.70
C ILE A 121 -17.78 6.81 6.35
N ARG A 122 -18.02 8.07 5.94
CA ARG A 122 -18.43 8.46 4.60
C ARG A 122 -17.46 9.50 4.03
N TYR A 123 -17.38 9.56 2.71
CA TYR A 123 -16.56 10.55 2.02
C TYR A 123 -17.39 11.42 1.09
N PHE A 124 -17.15 12.73 1.16
CA PHE A 124 -17.80 13.74 0.33
C PHE A 124 -16.77 14.31 -0.65
N ILE A 125 -17.06 14.19 -1.96
CA ILE A 125 -16.08 14.45 -3.02
C ILE A 125 -15.70 15.93 -3.14
N PRO A 126 -14.50 16.25 -3.71
CA PRO A 126 -13.94 17.62 -3.67
C PRO A 126 -14.83 18.69 -4.32
N ASP A 127 -15.25 18.47 -5.56
CA ASP A 127 -15.84 19.56 -6.36
C ASP A 127 -17.27 19.91 -5.94
N THR A 128 -18.11 18.90 -5.83
CA THR A 128 -19.53 19.06 -5.58
C THR A 128 -19.94 18.86 -4.13
N GLY A 129 -19.16 18.13 -3.34
CA GLY A 129 -19.52 17.69 -1.99
C GLY A 129 -20.55 16.56 -1.96
N ASN A 130 -20.77 15.86 -3.09
CA ASN A 130 -21.65 14.70 -3.15
C ASN A 130 -21.07 13.54 -2.35
N LEU A 131 -21.93 12.69 -1.79
CA LEU A 131 -21.52 11.44 -1.18
C LEU A 131 -20.85 10.54 -2.23
N ALA A 132 -19.66 10.05 -1.92
CA ALA A 132 -18.97 9.06 -2.72
C ALA A 132 -19.59 7.67 -2.52
N VAL A 133 -19.89 6.97 -3.61
CA VAL A 133 -20.43 5.60 -3.61
C VAL A 133 -19.71 4.72 -4.63
N ASN A 134 -19.59 3.41 -4.35
CA ASN A 134 -19.00 2.40 -5.23
C ASN A 134 -17.63 2.79 -5.79
N ARG A 135 -16.76 3.38 -4.98
CA ARG A 135 -15.47 3.89 -5.45
C ARG A 135 -14.37 3.87 -4.39
N PHE A 136 -13.15 3.80 -4.87
CA PHE A 136 -11.98 4.08 -4.05
C PHE A 136 -11.81 5.59 -3.88
N ALA A 137 -11.37 6.00 -2.69
CA ALA A 137 -10.99 7.36 -2.37
C ALA A 137 -9.76 7.36 -1.45
N GLN A 138 -8.83 8.30 -1.68
CA GLN A 138 -7.69 8.50 -0.81
C GLN A 138 -7.99 9.66 0.15
N ASN A 139 -7.79 9.43 1.44
CA ASN A 139 -7.94 10.49 2.43
C ASN A 139 -6.77 11.48 2.29
N PRO A 140 -7.04 12.79 2.07
CA PRO A 140 -6.00 13.78 1.84
C PRO A 140 -5.10 14.02 3.07
N GLU A 141 -5.59 13.73 4.28
CA GLU A 141 -4.87 13.97 5.52
C GLU A 141 -3.89 12.84 5.84
N ASN A 142 -4.36 11.58 5.87
CA ASN A 142 -3.56 10.41 6.28
C ASN A 142 -3.04 9.57 5.10
N LYS A 143 -3.37 9.93 3.85
CA LYS A 143 -2.99 9.26 2.60
C LYS A 143 -3.47 7.80 2.50
N ALA A 144 -4.29 7.32 3.42
CA ALA A 144 -4.88 5.98 3.36
C ALA A 144 -5.97 5.89 2.29
N TRP A 145 -6.07 4.74 1.65
CA TRP A 145 -7.12 4.44 0.70
C TRP A 145 -8.31 3.77 1.39
N TYR A 146 -9.48 4.11 0.96
CA TYR A 146 -10.77 3.56 1.39
C TYR A 146 -11.58 3.12 0.18
N TYR A 147 -12.50 2.20 0.38
CA TYR A 147 -13.54 1.93 -0.60
C TYR A 147 -14.91 2.22 0.01
N LEU A 148 -15.70 3.03 -0.68
CA LEU A 148 -17.05 3.40 -0.27
C LEU A 148 -18.03 2.48 -1.01
N ASP A 149 -18.90 1.79 -0.26
CA ASP A 149 -19.91 0.88 -0.79
C ASP A 149 -21.06 1.63 -1.51
N SER A 150 -22.08 0.91 -1.93
CA SER A 150 -23.25 1.49 -2.60
C SER A 150 -24.06 2.45 -1.71
N ASN A 151 -23.92 2.35 -0.39
CA ASN A 151 -24.54 3.24 0.59
C ASN A 151 -23.59 4.39 1.02
N GLY A 152 -22.40 4.45 0.42
CA GLY A 152 -21.38 5.45 0.71
C GLY A 152 -20.60 5.23 2.00
N TYR A 153 -20.67 4.04 2.60
CA TYR A 153 -19.88 3.71 3.79
C TYR A 153 -18.54 3.10 3.43
N ALA A 154 -17.49 3.49 4.15
CA ALA A 154 -16.21 2.82 4.07
C ALA A 154 -16.33 1.37 4.54
N VAL A 155 -15.88 0.44 3.72
CA VAL A 155 -15.92 -1.00 4.01
C VAL A 155 -14.75 -1.41 4.90
N THR A 156 -14.91 -2.55 5.60
CA THR A 156 -13.89 -3.20 6.44
C THR A 156 -13.75 -4.68 6.09
N GLY A 157 -12.65 -5.32 6.51
CA GLY A 157 -12.40 -6.73 6.29
C GLY A 157 -12.12 -7.08 4.83
N LEU A 158 -12.36 -8.36 4.48
CA LEU A 158 -12.17 -8.87 3.13
C LEU A 158 -13.33 -8.43 2.22
N GLN A 159 -12.98 -7.80 1.11
CA GLN A 159 -13.95 -7.33 0.11
C GLN A 159 -13.59 -7.85 -1.28
N THR A 160 -14.63 -8.18 -2.06
CA THR A 160 -14.46 -8.47 -3.50
C THR A 160 -15.04 -7.31 -4.30
N ILE A 161 -14.17 -6.60 -5.00
CA ILE A 161 -14.52 -5.41 -5.77
C ILE A 161 -14.09 -5.65 -7.22
N ASN A 162 -15.04 -5.65 -8.14
CA ASN A 162 -14.79 -5.92 -9.56
C ASN A 162 -14.01 -7.23 -9.80
N GLY A 163 -14.34 -8.30 -9.05
CA GLY A 163 -13.71 -9.62 -9.16
C GLY A 163 -12.34 -9.75 -8.49
N LYS A 164 -11.82 -8.71 -7.89
CA LYS A 164 -10.54 -8.68 -7.18
C LYS A 164 -10.75 -8.59 -5.67
N GLN A 165 -9.88 -9.22 -4.91
CA GLN A 165 -9.99 -9.27 -3.46
C GLN A 165 -9.05 -8.28 -2.79
N TYR A 166 -9.58 -7.50 -1.87
CA TYR A 166 -8.89 -6.49 -1.07
C TYR A 166 -9.17 -6.71 0.42
N TYR A 167 -8.31 -6.18 1.25
CA TYR A 167 -8.55 -6.17 2.70
C TYR A 167 -8.47 -4.75 3.25
N PHE A 168 -9.46 -4.40 4.05
CA PHE A 168 -9.52 -3.12 4.76
C PHE A 168 -9.46 -3.40 6.27
N ASP A 169 -8.69 -2.62 7.00
CA ASP A 169 -8.59 -2.76 8.45
C ASP A 169 -9.88 -2.32 9.16
N ASN A 170 -9.90 -2.41 10.48
CA ASN A 170 -11.08 -2.04 11.28
C ASN A 170 -11.41 -0.53 11.21
N GLU A 171 -10.47 0.29 10.73
CA GLU A 171 -10.67 1.72 10.46
C GLU A 171 -11.10 2.00 9.01
N GLY A 172 -11.31 0.97 8.21
CA GLY A 172 -11.67 1.07 6.79
C GLY A 172 -10.51 1.39 5.86
N ARG A 173 -9.26 1.39 6.34
CA ARG A 173 -8.07 1.69 5.53
C ARG A 173 -7.65 0.45 4.76
N GLN A 174 -7.41 0.60 3.45
CA GLN A 174 -6.90 -0.47 2.61
C GLN A 174 -5.50 -0.89 3.07
N VAL A 175 -5.32 -2.18 3.31
CA VAL A 175 -4.00 -2.76 3.63
C VAL A 175 -3.25 -3.02 2.33
N LYS A 176 -1.98 -2.60 2.26
CA LYS A 176 -1.07 -2.77 1.11
C LYS A 176 0.32 -3.16 1.58
N GLY A 177 1.00 -4.04 0.82
CA GLY A 177 2.39 -4.42 1.06
C GLY A 177 2.63 -5.27 2.30
N HIS A 178 1.57 -5.82 2.92
CA HIS A 178 1.65 -6.56 4.17
C HIS A 178 0.85 -7.86 4.12
N PHE A 179 1.24 -8.79 5.01
CA PHE A 179 0.44 -9.96 5.28
C PHE A 179 -0.73 -9.65 6.21
N VAL A 180 -1.89 -10.22 5.90
CA VAL A 180 -3.06 -10.26 6.81
C VAL A 180 -3.47 -11.70 7.05
N THR A 181 -4.07 -11.97 8.22
CA THR A 181 -4.64 -13.27 8.52
C THR A 181 -6.16 -13.19 8.45
N ILE A 182 -6.74 -13.99 7.57
CA ILE A 182 -8.18 -14.07 7.34
C ILE A 182 -8.57 -15.54 7.53
N ASN A 183 -9.44 -15.86 8.48
CA ASN A 183 -9.88 -17.23 8.79
C ASN A 183 -8.69 -18.19 8.95
N ASN A 184 -7.70 -17.83 9.77
CA ASN A 184 -6.46 -18.59 10.03
C ASN A 184 -5.55 -18.82 8.80
N GLN A 185 -5.81 -18.18 7.67
CA GLN A 185 -4.99 -18.23 6.48
C GLN A 185 -4.32 -16.89 6.25
N ARG A 186 -2.99 -16.89 6.01
CA ARG A 186 -2.22 -15.67 5.69
C ARG A 186 -2.29 -15.38 4.20
N TYR A 187 -2.56 -14.13 3.87
CA TYR A 187 -2.57 -13.58 2.51
C TYR A 187 -1.68 -12.34 2.44
N PHE A 188 -0.98 -12.15 1.34
CA PHE A 188 -0.22 -10.93 1.09
C PHE A 188 -1.06 -9.97 0.23
N LEU A 189 -1.17 -8.73 0.67
CA LEU A 189 -1.80 -7.66 -0.10
C LEU A 189 -0.72 -6.96 -0.91
N ASP A 190 -0.90 -6.88 -2.21
CA ASP A 190 0.05 -6.25 -3.13
C ASP A 190 0.35 -4.79 -2.73
N GLY A 191 1.62 -4.37 -2.80
CA GLY A 191 2.05 -3.06 -2.33
C GLY A 191 1.50 -1.89 -3.12
N ASP A 192 1.25 -2.09 -4.41
CA ASP A 192 0.77 -1.05 -5.30
C ASP A 192 -0.77 -1.04 -5.36
N SER A 193 -1.35 -2.17 -5.74
CA SER A 193 -2.81 -2.30 -5.94
C SER A 193 -3.57 -2.56 -4.65
N GLY A 194 -2.97 -3.23 -3.66
CA GLY A 194 -3.64 -3.73 -2.46
C GLY A 194 -4.49 -4.97 -2.70
N GLU A 195 -4.43 -5.59 -3.88
CA GLU A 195 -5.10 -6.86 -4.18
C GLU A 195 -4.42 -8.03 -3.47
N ILE A 196 -5.15 -9.11 -3.16
CA ILE A 196 -4.52 -10.35 -2.73
C ILE A 196 -3.58 -10.84 -3.83
N ALA A 197 -2.28 -10.91 -3.53
CA ALA A 197 -1.25 -11.40 -4.43
C ALA A 197 -1.46 -12.88 -4.75
N ARG A 198 -1.23 -13.29 -6.02
CA ARG A 198 -1.39 -14.66 -6.50
C ARG A 198 -0.26 -15.04 -7.45
N SER A 199 0.16 -16.31 -7.42
CA SER A 199 1.17 -16.91 -8.32
C SER A 199 2.43 -16.05 -8.46
N ARG A 200 2.96 -15.51 -7.35
CA ARG A 200 4.11 -14.60 -7.39
C ARG A 200 4.96 -14.63 -6.12
N PHE A 201 6.20 -14.21 -6.27
CA PHE A 201 7.06 -13.90 -5.14
C PHE A 201 6.66 -12.56 -4.52
N VAL A 202 6.72 -12.49 -3.18
CA VAL A 202 6.43 -11.29 -2.38
C VAL A 202 7.47 -11.14 -1.28
N THR A 203 7.66 -9.92 -0.79
CA THR A 203 8.64 -9.62 0.26
C THR A 203 8.00 -8.91 1.44
N GLU A 204 8.41 -9.28 2.65
CA GLU A 204 8.12 -8.55 3.87
C GLU A 204 9.29 -8.72 4.84
N ASN A 205 9.74 -7.65 5.51
CA ASN A 205 10.83 -7.65 6.48
C ASN A 205 12.12 -8.33 5.94
N ASN A 206 12.51 -8.03 4.70
CA ASN A 206 13.67 -8.59 4.00
C ASN A 206 13.64 -10.11 3.79
N LYS A 207 12.48 -10.75 3.97
CA LYS A 207 12.27 -12.16 3.64
C LYS A 207 11.44 -12.30 2.38
N TRP A 208 11.75 -13.29 1.58
CA TRP A 208 11.02 -13.65 0.38
C TRP A 208 10.04 -14.79 0.66
N TYR A 209 8.91 -14.75 0.04
CA TYR A 209 7.84 -15.72 0.12
C TYR A 209 7.27 -15.97 -1.28
N TYR A 210 6.58 -17.07 -1.45
CA TYR A 210 5.78 -17.31 -2.67
C TYR A 210 4.34 -17.58 -2.29
N VAL A 211 3.42 -16.96 -3.00
CA VAL A 211 1.99 -17.21 -2.89
C VAL A 211 1.50 -17.93 -4.14
N ASP A 212 0.71 -18.98 -3.94
CA ASP A 212 0.16 -19.82 -5.01
C ASP A 212 -0.99 -19.11 -5.77
N GLY A 213 -1.61 -19.81 -6.73
CA GLY A 213 -2.76 -19.30 -7.51
C GLY A 213 -3.99 -18.96 -6.68
N ASN A 214 -4.09 -19.47 -5.46
CA ASN A 214 -5.15 -19.15 -4.50
C ASN A 214 -4.76 -18.05 -3.51
N GLY A 215 -3.53 -17.51 -3.65
CA GLY A 215 -2.99 -16.50 -2.73
C GLY A 215 -2.46 -17.07 -1.42
N LYS A 216 -2.31 -18.39 -1.30
CA LYS A 216 -1.80 -19.05 -0.09
C LYS A 216 -0.27 -19.13 -0.12
N LEU A 217 0.35 -18.92 1.04
CA LEU A 217 1.78 -19.14 1.22
C LEU A 217 2.14 -20.61 1.05
N VAL A 218 3.25 -20.88 0.33
CA VAL A 218 3.79 -22.21 0.15
C VAL A 218 4.93 -22.50 1.11
N LYS A 219 5.16 -23.78 1.43
CA LYS A 219 6.28 -24.27 2.24
C LYS A 219 6.83 -25.56 1.68
N GLY A 220 8.05 -25.93 2.13
CA GLY A 220 8.76 -27.11 1.63
C GLY A 220 9.30 -26.92 0.22
N ALA A 221 9.57 -28.04 -0.48
CA ALA A 221 10.06 -28.03 -1.85
C ALA A 221 8.96 -27.64 -2.83
N GLN A 222 9.26 -26.70 -3.71
CA GLN A 222 8.34 -26.20 -4.74
C GLN A 222 9.04 -26.14 -6.09
N VAL A 223 8.28 -26.39 -7.16
CA VAL A 223 8.72 -26.14 -8.53
C VAL A 223 7.89 -24.98 -9.07
N ILE A 224 8.55 -23.85 -9.36
CA ILE A 224 7.91 -22.63 -9.83
C ILE A 224 8.56 -22.27 -11.16
N ASN A 225 7.77 -22.21 -12.21
CA ASN A 225 8.25 -21.94 -13.58
C ASN A 225 9.46 -22.82 -13.98
N GLY A 226 9.42 -24.12 -13.62
CA GLY A 226 10.47 -25.09 -13.93
C GLY A 226 11.70 -25.04 -13.01
N ASN A 227 11.80 -24.09 -12.10
CA ASN A 227 12.90 -23.97 -11.15
C ASN A 227 12.51 -24.53 -9.77
N HIS A 228 13.46 -25.17 -9.10
CA HIS A 228 13.27 -25.72 -7.76
C HIS A 228 13.60 -24.69 -6.69
N TYR A 229 12.70 -24.52 -5.73
CA TYR A 229 12.84 -23.65 -4.55
C TYR A 229 12.54 -24.42 -3.28
N TYR A 230 12.93 -23.87 -2.14
CA TYR A 230 12.54 -24.40 -0.83
C TYR A 230 12.12 -23.27 0.10
N PHE A 231 11.02 -23.50 0.80
CA PHE A 231 10.48 -22.54 1.77
C PHE A 231 10.44 -23.21 3.16
N ASN A 232 10.90 -22.49 4.15
CA ASN A 232 10.95 -22.92 5.54
C ASN A 232 9.54 -23.12 6.14
N ASN A 233 9.46 -23.61 7.37
CA ASN A 233 8.20 -23.77 8.09
C ASN A 233 7.51 -22.42 8.38
N ASP A 234 8.27 -21.31 8.45
CA ASP A 234 7.76 -19.94 8.54
C ASP A 234 7.40 -19.35 7.17
N TYR A 235 7.41 -20.17 6.12
CA TYR A 235 7.16 -19.84 4.71
C TYR A 235 8.24 -18.98 4.04
N SER A 236 9.31 -18.61 4.74
CA SER A 236 10.40 -17.84 4.13
C SER A 236 11.20 -18.69 3.15
N GLN A 237 11.58 -18.09 2.00
CA GLN A 237 12.42 -18.72 0.98
C GLN A 237 13.83 -18.99 1.51
N VAL A 238 14.35 -20.18 1.29
CA VAL A 238 15.75 -20.50 1.57
C VAL A 238 16.64 -19.89 0.49
N LYS A 239 17.64 -19.12 0.90
CA LYS A 239 18.65 -18.49 0.04
C LYS A 239 20.03 -18.67 0.66
N GLY A 240 21.08 -18.95 -0.17
CA GLY A 240 22.45 -19.09 0.27
C GLY A 240 22.70 -20.24 1.25
N ALA A 241 21.82 -21.26 1.27
CA ALA A 241 21.84 -22.30 2.28
C ALA A 241 21.41 -23.68 1.72
N TRP A 242 21.71 -24.71 2.54
CA TRP A 242 21.29 -26.07 2.28
C TRP A 242 19.89 -26.32 2.90
N ALA A 243 19.03 -26.93 2.12
CA ALA A 243 17.76 -27.47 2.59
C ALA A 243 17.35 -28.67 1.74
N ASN A 244 16.72 -29.67 2.36
CA ASN A 244 16.22 -30.88 1.66
C ASN A 244 17.23 -31.49 0.70
N GLY A 245 18.51 -31.57 1.11
CA GLY A 245 19.60 -32.20 0.33
C GLY A 245 20.10 -31.38 -0.88
N ARG A 246 19.65 -30.15 -1.06
CA ARG A 246 20.08 -29.27 -2.15
C ARG A 246 20.59 -27.93 -1.60
N TYR A 247 21.50 -27.30 -2.34
CA TYR A 247 21.92 -25.92 -2.07
C TYR A 247 21.09 -24.95 -2.91
N TYR A 248 20.60 -23.90 -2.26
CA TYR A 248 19.82 -22.86 -2.89
C TYR A 248 20.64 -21.57 -3.02
N ASP A 249 20.65 -21.00 -4.20
CA ASP A 249 21.45 -19.82 -4.57
C ASP A 249 21.13 -18.61 -3.69
N GLY A 250 22.16 -17.82 -3.34
CA GLY A 250 22.01 -16.70 -2.41
C GLY A 250 21.18 -15.54 -2.96
N ASP A 251 21.19 -15.33 -4.26
CA ASP A 251 20.48 -14.22 -4.90
C ASP A 251 19.08 -14.66 -5.37
N SER A 252 19.01 -15.70 -6.16
CA SER A 252 17.75 -16.19 -6.75
C SER A 252 16.95 -17.10 -5.83
N GLY A 253 17.61 -17.82 -4.92
CA GLY A 253 17.00 -18.89 -4.12
C GLY A 253 16.63 -20.14 -4.92
N GLN A 254 17.08 -20.26 -6.19
CA GLN A 254 16.89 -21.46 -7.00
C GLN A 254 17.87 -22.56 -6.58
N ALA A 255 17.44 -23.81 -6.69
CA ALA A 255 18.35 -24.93 -6.47
C ALA A 255 19.49 -24.89 -7.49
N VAL A 256 20.71 -24.98 -6.97
CA VAL A 256 21.93 -24.97 -7.79
C VAL A 256 22.20 -26.34 -8.36
N THR A 257 22.55 -26.41 -9.65
CA THR A 257 22.96 -27.64 -10.34
C THR A 257 24.16 -27.36 -11.23
N ASN A 258 24.96 -28.42 -11.52
CA ASN A 258 26.08 -28.40 -12.46
C ASN A 258 27.07 -27.24 -12.25
N ARG A 259 27.36 -26.87 -11.00
CA ARG A 259 28.33 -25.81 -10.73
C ARG A 259 28.98 -25.90 -9.34
N PHE A 260 30.12 -25.23 -9.20
CA PHE A 260 30.77 -25.04 -7.92
C PHE A 260 29.98 -24.03 -7.05
N VAL A 261 29.89 -24.35 -5.76
CA VAL A 261 29.31 -23.45 -4.73
C VAL A 261 30.26 -23.35 -3.56
N GLN A 262 30.36 -22.17 -2.99
CA GLN A 262 31.11 -21.97 -1.75
C GLN A 262 30.23 -22.43 -0.57
N VAL A 263 30.76 -23.36 0.23
CA VAL A 263 30.02 -23.97 1.36
C VAL A 263 30.62 -23.60 2.73
N GLY A 264 31.68 -22.83 2.72
CA GLY A 264 32.37 -22.32 3.90
C GLY A 264 33.53 -21.40 3.52
N ALA A 265 34.25 -20.83 4.47
CA ALA A 265 35.44 -20.05 4.20
C ALA A 265 36.48 -20.90 3.46
N ASN A 266 36.82 -20.52 2.22
CA ASN A 266 37.70 -21.26 1.30
C ASN A 266 37.30 -22.71 1.02
N GLN A 267 36.08 -23.11 1.36
CA GLN A 267 35.54 -24.46 1.09
C GLN A 267 34.55 -24.41 -0.07
N TRP A 268 34.76 -25.29 -1.04
CA TRP A 268 33.95 -25.39 -2.24
C TRP A 268 33.41 -26.81 -2.41
N ALA A 269 32.20 -26.92 -2.95
CA ALA A 269 31.61 -28.19 -3.39
C ALA A 269 31.15 -28.03 -4.84
N TYR A 270 31.08 -29.12 -5.57
CA TYR A 270 30.44 -29.19 -6.89
C TYR A 270 29.13 -29.93 -6.78
N LEU A 271 28.10 -29.36 -7.36
CA LEU A 271 26.78 -29.96 -7.42
C LEU A 271 26.53 -30.54 -8.81
N ASN A 272 26.07 -31.78 -8.85
CA ASN A 272 25.72 -32.44 -10.10
C ASN A 272 24.40 -31.93 -10.70
N GLN A 273 23.95 -32.51 -11.81
CA GLN A 273 22.68 -32.14 -12.46
C GLN A 273 21.44 -32.27 -11.55
N ASN A 274 21.51 -33.09 -10.51
CA ASN A 274 20.43 -33.29 -9.53
C ASN A 274 20.56 -32.36 -8.33
N GLY A 275 21.57 -31.47 -8.30
CA GLY A 275 21.85 -30.57 -7.18
C GLY A 275 22.49 -31.24 -5.96
N GLN A 276 23.00 -32.46 -6.11
CA GLN A 276 23.67 -33.24 -5.05
C GLN A 276 25.17 -32.97 -5.07
N LYS A 277 25.81 -32.92 -3.90
CA LYS A 277 27.27 -32.85 -3.80
C LYS A 277 27.89 -34.09 -4.40
N VAL A 278 28.90 -33.90 -5.24
CA VAL A 278 29.75 -35.02 -5.71
C VAL A 278 30.81 -35.36 -4.69
N VAL A 279 31.28 -36.58 -4.70
CA VAL A 279 32.36 -37.10 -3.85
C VAL A 279 33.37 -37.91 -4.67
N GLY A 280 34.61 -38.05 -4.15
CA GLY A 280 35.69 -38.76 -4.81
C GLY A 280 36.25 -38.01 -6.01
N LEU A 281 36.88 -38.75 -6.93
CA LEU A 281 37.54 -38.22 -8.12
C LEU A 281 36.51 -37.90 -9.21
N GLN A 282 36.50 -36.67 -9.71
CA GLN A 282 35.51 -36.18 -10.68
C GLN A 282 36.19 -35.41 -11.82
N HIS A 283 35.75 -35.72 -13.06
CA HIS A 283 36.09 -34.87 -14.22
C HIS A 283 34.99 -33.84 -14.45
N ILE A 284 35.37 -32.58 -14.38
CA ILE A 284 34.43 -31.45 -14.54
C ILE A 284 35.06 -30.50 -15.56
N ASN A 285 34.38 -30.26 -16.68
CA ASN A 285 34.83 -29.38 -17.76
C ASN A 285 36.28 -29.68 -18.23
N GLY A 286 36.60 -31.00 -18.37
CA GLY A 286 37.91 -31.46 -18.83
C GLY A 286 39.04 -31.42 -17.77
N LYS A 287 38.74 -31.02 -16.56
CA LYS A 287 39.70 -30.96 -15.44
C LYS A 287 39.34 -31.95 -14.35
N LEU A 288 40.36 -32.46 -13.66
CA LEU A 288 40.19 -33.47 -12.63
C LEU A 288 40.21 -32.83 -11.24
N TYR A 289 39.24 -33.19 -10.42
CA TYR A 289 39.06 -32.68 -9.05
C TYR A 289 38.84 -33.85 -8.09
N TYR A 290 39.08 -33.63 -6.82
CA TYR A 290 38.70 -34.58 -5.78
C TYR A 290 37.82 -33.89 -4.73
N PHE A 291 36.76 -34.55 -4.37
CA PHE A 291 35.86 -34.11 -3.31
C PHE A 291 35.89 -35.11 -2.16
N GLU A 292 36.10 -34.65 -0.95
CA GLU A 292 36.15 -35.48 0.25
C GLU A 292 34.77 -36.11 0.54
N GLY A 293 34.66 -37.03 1.50
CA GLY A 293 33.42 -37.73 1.81
C GLY A 293 32.26 -36.81 2.23
N ASN A 294 32.57 -35.59 2.70
CA ASN A 294 31.60 -34.55 3.00
C ASN A 294 31.26 -33.67 1.78
N GLY A 295 31.83 -33.94 0.62
CA GLY A 295 31.63 -33.21 -0.64
C GLY A 295 32.45 -31.93 -0.75
N VAL A 296 33.40 -31.67 0.16
CA VAL A 296 34.27 -30.49 0.08
C VAL A 296 35.43 -30.77 -0.87
N GLN A 297 35.73 -29.83 -1.77
CA GLN A 297 36.84 -29.91 -2.72
C GLN A 297 38.20 -29.97 -2.00
N ALA A 298 39.02 -30.94 -2.32
CA ALA A 298 40.40 -30.99 -1.84
C ALA A 298 41.25 -29.95 -2.54
N LYS A 299 42.01 -29.17 -1.75
CA LYS A 299 42.95 -28.16 -2.21
C LYS A 299 44.25 -28.25 -1.44
N GLY A 300 45.39 -28.05 -2.12
CA GLY A 300 46.71 -28.06 -1.53
C GLY A 300 47.12 -29.40 -0.87
N LYS A 301 46.56 -30.52 -1.36
CA LYS A 301 46.70 -31.83 -0.73
C LYS A 301 47.22 -32.91 -1.71
N LEU A 302 48.13 -33.74 -1.20
CA LEU A 302 48.48 -35.03 -1.83
C LEU A 302 47.51 -36.09 -1.30
N LEU A 303 46.75 -36.73 -2.19
CA LEU A 303 45.79 -37.80 -1.86
C LEU A 303 46.04 -39.06 -2.64
N THR A 304 45.76 -40.22 -2.02
CA THR A 304 45.77 -41.51 -2.69
C THR A 304 44.34 -41.94 -2.96
N TYR A 305 44.05 -42.21 -4.26
CA TYR A 305 42.75 -42.73 -4.68
C TYR A 305 42.96 -43.96 -5.55
N ARG A 306 42.35 -45.08 -5.16
CA ARG A 306 42.51 -46.41 -5.84
C ARG A 306 43.97 -46.75 -6.13
N GLY A 307 44.85 -46.58 -5.12
CA GLY A 307 46.27 -46.88 -5.20
C GLY A 307 47.14 -45.93 -6.03
N LYS A 308 46.57 -44.86 -6.61
CA LYS A 308 47.28 -43.81 -7.33
C LYS A 308 47.33 -42.51 -6.51
N LYS A 309 48.47 -41.80 -6.52
CA LYS A 309 48.63 -40.51 -5.83
C LYS A 309 48.34 -39.36 -6.79
N TYR A 310 47.63 -38.35 -6.30
CA TYR A 310 47.26 -37.12 -6.99
C TYR A 310 47.55 -35.92 -6.08
N TYR A 311 47.99 -34.82 -6.64
CA TYR A 311 48.10 -33.56 -5.92
C TYR A 311 47.10 -32.57 -6.49
N PHE A 312 46.31 -31.96 -5.61
CA PHE A 312 45.30 -30.99 -5.98
C PHE A 312 45.84 -29.57 -5.62
N ASP A 313 45.84 -28.71 -6.64
CA ASP A 313 46.37 -27.34 -6.54
C ASP A 313 45.70 -26.55 -5.41
N ALA A 314 46.51 -25.76 -4.68
CA ALA A 314 46.03 -25.04 -3.47
C ALA A 314 44.98 -23.94 -3.80
N ASN A 315 45.04 -23.36 -5.00
CA ASN A 315 44.15 -22.26 -5.39
C ASN A 315 42.93 -22.81 -6.16
N SER A 316 43.19 -23.51 -7.27
CA SER A 316 42.13 -24.00 -8.15
C SER A 316 41.49 -25.30 -7.66
N GLY A 317 42.22 -26.14 -6.91
CA GLY A 317 41.81 -27.50 -6.55
C GLY A 317 41.83 -28.49 -7.71
N GLU A 318 42.40 -28.11 -8.87
CA GLU A 318 42.58 -28.99 -10.03
C GLU A 318 43.72 -29.99 -9.76
N ALA A 319 43.61 -31.21 -10.26
CA ALA A 319 44.74 -32.11 -10.22
C ALA A 319 45.91 -31.55 -11.04
N VAL A 320 47.05 -31.52 -10.44
CA VAL A 320 48.28 -31.11 -11.12
C VAL A 320 48.69 -32.14 -12.16
N THR A 321 49.05 -31.66 -13.35
CA THR A 321 49.50 -32.49 -14.47
C THR A 321 50.80 -32.00 -15.04
N ASN A 322 51.60 -32.90 -15.64
CA ASN A 322 52.82 -32.63 -16.41
C ASN A 322 53.83 -31.70 -15.69
N ARG A 323 53.94 -31.82 -14.36
CA ARG A 323 54.94 -31.01 -13.59
C ARG A 323 55.35 -31.67 -12.26
N PHE A 324 56.47 -31.17 -11.72
CA PHE A 324 56.95 -31.51 -10.40
C PHE A 324 56.26 -30.63 -9.32
N ILE A 325 55.96 -31.25 -8.19
CA ILE A 325 55.45 -30.56 -6.99
C ILE A 325 56.29 -31.02 -5.81
N GLN A 326 56.79 -30.03 -5.03
CA GLN A 326 57.42 -30.31 -3.77
C GLN A 326 56.33 -30.48 -2.68
N ILE A 327 56.24 -31.66 -2.13
CA ILE A 327 55.23 -32.02 -1.14
C ILE A 327 55.67 -31.71 0.27
N SER A 328 57.01 -31.86 0.52
CA SER A 328 57.68 -31.49 1.72
C SER A 328 59.16 -31.19 1.43
N ARG A 329 59.89 -30.67 2.40
CA ARG A 329 61.33 -30.33 2.23
C ARG A 329 62.11 -31.53 1.67
N GLY A 330 62.61 -31.37 0.42
CA GLY A 330 63.40 -32.38 -0.28
C GLY A 330 62.58 -33.52 -0.94
N VAL A 331 61.27 -33.52 -0.80
CA VAL A 331 60.41 -34.57 -1.39
C VAL A 331 59.63 -34.03 -2.56
N TRP A 332 59.91 -34.52 -3.77
CA TRP A 332 59.25 -34.12 -5.03
C TRP A 332 58.54 -35.26 -5.67
N TYR A 333 57.38 -34.99 -6.28
CA TYR A 333 56.66 -35.91 -7.12
C TYR A 333 56.46 -35.30 -8.51
N TYR A 334 56.65 -36.07 -9.56
CA TYR A 334 56.20 -35.73 -10.93
C TYR A 334 54.83 -36.28 -11.15
N PHE A 335 53.90 -35.45 -11.62
CA PHE A 335 52.57 -35.87 -12.01
C PHE A 335 52.45 -35.89 -13.54
N ASN A 336 52.00 -37.02 -14.08
CA ASN A 336 51.86 -37.23 -15.55
C ASN A 336 50.66 -36.46 -16.09
N ALA A 337 50.35 -36.63 -17.41
CA ALA A 337 49.22 -36.00 -18.07
C ALA A 337 47.84 -36.40 -17.47
N SER A 338 47.75 -37.53 -16.82
CA SER A 338 46.56 -38.02 -16.12
C SER A 338 46.49 -37.55 -14.66
N GLY A 339 47.43 -36.71 -14.20
CA GLY A 339 47.54 -36.22 -12.83
C GLY A 339 48.01 -37.25 -11.80
N GLN A 340 48.51 -38.40 -12.23
CA GLN A 340 49.03 -39.47 -11.36
C GLN A 340 50.50 -39.29 -11.12
N ALA A 341 50.90 -39.43 -9.85
CA ALA A 341 52.34 -39.43 -9.51
C ALA A 341 53.02 -40.62 -10.19
N VAL A 342 54.16 -40.33 -10.81
CA VAL A 342 55.07 -41.35 -11.39
C VAL A 342 56.11 -41.69 -10.32
N THR A 343 56.25 -42.96 -10.04
CA THR A 343 57.26 -43.53 -9.12
C THR A 343 58.54 -43.82 -9.84
#